data_9bf9529b5f7b979effbf756779403a40
#
_entry.id   9bf9529b5f7b979effbf756779403a40
#
_cell.length_a   1.000
_cell.length_b   1.000
_cell.length_c   1.000
_cell.angle_alpha   90.00
_cell.angle_beta   90.00
_cell.angle_gamma   90.00
#
_symmetry.space_group_name_H-M   'P 1'
#
loop_
_entity.id
_entity.type
_entity.pdbx_description
1 polymer ?
#
loop_
_entity_poly.entity_id
_entity_poly.type
_entity_poly.pdbx_seq_one_letter_code
_entity_poly.pdbx_strand_id
1 'polypeptide(L)'
;GFRQMAEPAGFDVEIVPVDIKTQRSQHYDVFMLEHDYIGAFVVGFSLSDPWIQDFKISRTPAVLFDNYIVGNPSTAYVGIDNEEGMELAVSYLAGLGHRKIAYLSSSLGARVLQARHAAFLRSMHQHGLKTSPAAIGCSYYLSECMEKHLPRFLENGITAIICNQDTLASATLTQCQQL
;
A
#
# COMPACT_ATOMS: atom_id res chain seq x y z
N GLY A 1 -6.79 9.40 15.53
CA GLY A 1 -5.58 8.72 15.08
C GLY A 1 -4.34 9.11 15.89
N PHE A 2 -3.16 9.16 15.26
CA PHE A 2 -1.88 9.37 15.95
C PHE A 2 -1.86 10.60 16.86
N ARG A 3 -2.27 11.78 16.38
CA ARG A 3 -2.35 13.02 17.18
C ARG A 3 -3.18 12.85 18.46
N GLN A 4 -4.35 12.22 18.37
CA GLN A 4 -5.25 11.99 19.52
C GLN A 4 -4.62 11.14 20.63
N MET A 5 -3.59 10.37 20.31
CA MET A 5 -2.85 9.55 21.28
C MET A 5 -1.59 10.25 21.77
N ALA A 6 -0.91 11.01 20.91
CA ALA A 6 0.36 11.66 21.24
C ALA A 6 0.20 12.91 22.11
N GLU A 7 -0.76 13.78 21.80
CA GLU A 7 -0.98 15.03 22.54
C GLU A 7 -1.33 14.78 24.04
N PRO A 8 -2.22 13.84 24.41
CA PRO A 8 -2.45 13.52 25.82
C PRO A 8 -1.22 12.91 26.52
N ALA A 9 -0.29 12.34 25.77
CA ALA A 9 0.99 11.82 26.30
C ALA A 9 2.07 12.92 26.45
N GLY A 10 1.74 14.17 26.18
CA GLY A 10 2.62 15.33 26.37
C GLY A 10 3.51 15.64 25.15
N PHE A 11 3.15 15.14 23.95
CA PHE A 11 3.87 15.43 22.72
C PHE A 11 3.10 16.43 21.86
N ASP A 12 3.77 17.48 21.41
CA ASP A 12 3.26 18.34 20.34
C ASP A 12 3.38 17.59 19.00
N VAL A 13 2.31 17.67 18.17
CA VAL A 13 2.26 16.97 16.88
C VAL A 13 2.07 17.97 15.74
N GLU A 14 3.05 18.04 14.87
CA GLU A 14 2.99 18.79 13.62
C GLU A 14 2.80 17.82 12.43
N ILE A 15 1.99 18.21 11.43
CA ILE A 15 1.84 17.48 10.17
C ILE A 15 2.64 18.21 9.11
N VAL A 16 3.71 17.57 8.64
CA VAL A 16 4.66 18.16 7.69
C VAL A 16 4.59 17.37 6.37
N PRO A 17 4.10 17.97 5.29
CA PRO A 17 4.21 17.36 3.97
C PRO A 17 5.66 17.45 3.48
N VAL A 18 6.24 16.29 3.17
CA VAL A 18 7.62 16.17 2.67
C VAL A 18 7.61 15.64 1.25
N ASP A 19 8.10 16.44 0.32
CA ASP A 19 8.21 16.05 -1.09
C ASP A 19 9.58 15.43 -1.42
N ILE A 20 9.71 14.88 -2.63
CA ILE A 20 10.95 14.28 -3.13
C ILE A 20 12.10 15.32 -3.22
N LYS A 21 11.78 16.59 -3.46
CA LYS A 21 12.79 17.64 -3.54
C LYS A 21 13.44 17.88 -2.16
N THR A 22 12.63 17.98 -1.12
CA THR A 22 13.09 18.06 0.27
C THR A 22 13.94 16.86 0.64
N GLN A 23 13.49 15.64 0.34
CA GLN A 23 14.23 14.42 0.64
C GLN A 23 15.58 14.33 -0.10
N ARG A 24 15.71 14.93 -1.29
CA ARG A 24 16.97 14.97 -2.04
C ARG A 24 17.91 16.08 -1.55
N SER A 25 17.38 17.14 -0.95
CA SER A 25 18.18 18.28 -0.51
C SER A 25 18.91 18.04 0.81
N GLN A 26 18.40 17.13 1.66
CA GLN A 26 18.99 16.83 2.96
C GLN A 26 18.59 15.46 3.47
N HIS A 27 19.44 14.88 4.33
CA HIS A 27 19.16 13.63 5.01
C HIS A 27 18.07 13.78 6.08
N TYR A 28 17.35 12.69 6.35
CA TYR A 28 16.28 12.66 7.35
C TYR A 28 16.72 13.18 8.73
N ASP A 29 17.84 12.69 9.27
CA ASP A 29 18.33 13.15 10.60
C ASP A 29 18.65 14.65 10.64
N VAL A 30 19.14 15.22 9.53
CA VAL A 30 19.41 16.67 9.42
C VAL A 30 18.11 17.46 9.41
N PHE A 31 17.13 17.01 8.62
CA PHE A 31 15.80 17.62 8.60
C PHE A 31 15.16 17.65 9.99
N MET A 32 15.20 16.52 10.71
CA MET A 32 14.64 16.41 12.05
C MET A 32 15.33 17.34 13.05
N LEU A 33 16.66 17.44 12.97
CA LEU A 33 17.45 18.31 13.84
C LEU A 33 17.18 19.80 13.57
N GLU A 34 17.09 20.22 12.32
CA GLU A 34 16.83 21.61 11.94
C GLU A 34 15.45 22.12 12.37
N HIS A 35 14.48 21.21 12.55
CA HIS A 35 13.13 21.54 12.98
C HIS A 35 12.85 21.18 14.46
N ASP A 36 13.86 20.77 15.20
CA ASP A 36 13.73 20.33 16.62
C ASP A 36 12.73 19.17 16.81
N TYR A 37 12.57 18.31 15.80
CA TYR A 37 11.72 17.12 15.92
C TYR A 37 12.45 15.97 16.60
N ILE A 38 11.79 15.35 17.60
CA ILE A 38 12.34 14.22 18.36
C ILE A 38 12.07 12.85 17.76
N GLY A 39 11.14 12.77 16.82
CA GLY A 39 10.76 11.54 16.14
C GLY A 39 9.64 11.79 15.12
N ALA A 40 9.38 10.84 14.25
CA ALA A 40 8.36 10.97 13.23
C ALA A 40 7.48 9.72 13.10
N PHE A 41 6.18 9.95 12.84
CA PHE A 41 5.27 8.95 12.29
C PHE A 41 5.11 9.20 10.79
N VAL A 42 5.64 8.29 9.98
CA VAL A 42 5.86 8.48 8.55
C VAL A 42 4.82 7.75 7.74
N VAL A 43 4.11 8.46 6.88
CA VAL A 43 3.01 7.92 6.05
C VAL A 43 3.26 8.21 4.57
N GLY A 44 2.92 7.26 3.70
CA GLY A 44 2.87 7.48 2.25
C GLY A 44 4.22 7.42 1.53
N PHE A 45 5.28 6.91 2.16
CA PHE A 45 6.59 6.75 1.52
C PHE A 45 6.61 5.58 0.53
N SER A 46 7.24 5.80 -0.61
CA SER A 46 7.54 4.80 -1.64
C SER A 46 8.92 4.17 -1.40
N LEU A 47 9.13 2.97 -1.94
CA LEU A 47 10.45 2.31 -1.91
C LEU A 47 11.54 3.08 -2.69
N SER A 48 11.14 3.95 -3.61
CA SER A 48 12.05 4.81 -4.40
C SER A 48 12.37 6.12 -3.73
N ASP A 49 11.76 6.44 -2.59
CA ASP A 49 11.98 7.70 -1.90
C ASP A 49 13.39 7.75 -1.29
N PRO A 50 14.10 8.88 -1.43
CA PRO A 50 15.48 9.01 -0.93
C PRO A 50 15.64 8.65 0.55
N TRP A 51 14.74 9.12 1.41
CA TRP A 51 14.82 8.86 2.86
C TRP A 51 14.59 7.41 3.26
N ILE A 52 14.13 6.54 2.36
CA ILE A 52 14.09 5.08 2.61
C ILE A 52 15.49 4.53 2.92
N GLN A 53 16.55 5.07 2.32
CA GLN A 53 17.91 4.67 2.65
C GLN A 53 18.36 5.28 3.99
N ASP A 54 17.95 6.51 4.27
CA ASP A 54 18.28 7.18 5.54
C ASP A 54 17.67 6.43 6.73
N PHE A 55 16.44 5.96 6.64
CA PHE A 55 15.80 5.17 7.71
C PHE A 55 16.55 3.88 8.07
N LYS A 56 17.44 3.38 7.21
CA LYS A 56 18.27 2.21 7.52
C LYS A 56 19.39 2.51 8.52
N ILE A 57 19.80 3.77 8.61
CA ILE A 57 20.97 4.21 9.39
C ILE A 57 20.66 5.38 10.33
N SER A 58 19.46 5.95 10.24
CA SER A 58 19.01 7.07 11.07
C SER A 58 19.10 6.75 12.56
N ARG A 59 19.43 7.77 13.34
CA ARG A 59 19.40 7.75 14.80
C ARG A 59 18.16 8.40 15.38
N THR A 60 17.49 9.25 14.60
CA THR A 60 16.22 9.86 15.01
C THR A 60 15.10 8.82 14.88
N PRO A 61 14.30 8.62 15.92
CA PRO A 61 13.22 7.65 15.90
C PRO A 61 12.21 7.89 14.79
N ALA A 62 11.84 6.83 14.07
CA ALA A 62 10.80 6.86 13.06
C ALA A 62 9.87 5.64 13.18
N VAL A 63 8.56 5.86 13.08
CA VAL A 63 7.58 4.80 12.93
C VAL A 63 7.02 4.89 11.51
N LEU A 64 7.27 3.86 10.70
CA LEU A 64 6.82 3.80 9.30
C LEU A 64 5.45 3.13 9.24
N PHE A 65 4.46 3.82 8.69
CA PHE A 65 3.13 3.26 8.46
C PHE A 65 3.08 2.55 7.11
N ASP A 66 2.65 1.29 7.12
CA ASP A 66 2.55 0.42 5.95
C ASP A 66 3.86 0.26 5.15
N ASN A 67 4.99 0.55 5.78
CA ASN A 67 6.32 0.34 5.22
C ASN A 67 7.27 -0.09 6.33
N TYR A 68 8.31 -0.86 6.03
CA TYR A 68 9.25 -1.33 7.05
C TYR A 68 10.68 -1.31 6.59
N ILE A 69 11.56 -1.08 7.56
CA ILE A 69 13.02 -1.16 7.41
C ILE A 69 13.51 -2.23 8.37
N VAL A 70 14.41 -3.07 7.90
CA VAL A 70 15.00 -4.15 8.70
C VAL A 70 16.37 -3.71 9.21
N GLY A 71 16.66 -3.99 10.50
CA GLY A 71 17.98 -3.88 11.07
C GLY A 71 18.34 -2.53 11.71
N ASN A 72 17.45 -1.53 11.68
CA ASN A 72 17.66 -0.28 12.41
C ASN A 72 16.79 -0.24 13.68
N PRO A 73 17.39 -0.19 14.90
CA PRO A 73 16.64 -0.13 16.15
C PRO A 73 15.90 1.19 16.38
N SER A 74 16.26 2.28 15.66
CA SER A 74 15.57 3.56 15.71
C SER A 74 14.33 3.61 14.80
N THR A 75 14.07 2.54 14.03
CA THR A 75 12.96 2.51 13.08
C THR A 75 12.00 1.38 13.44
N ALA A 76 10.76 1.73 13.71
CA ALA A 76 9.66 0.79 13.94
C ALA A 76 8.68 0.76 12.78
N TYR A 77 7.83 -0.25 12.75
CA TYR A 77 6.79 -0.44 11.74
C TYR A 77 5.43 -0.62 12.40
N VAL A 78 4.43 0.01 11.81
CA VAL A 78 3.02 -0.21 12.11
C VAL A 78 2.27 -0.41 10.79
N GLY A 79 1.45 -1.43 10.71
CA GLY A 79 0.64 -1.73 9.53
C GLY A 79 -0.34 -2.84 9.80
N ILE A 80 -1.08 -3.24 8.76
CA ILE A 80 -2.02 -4.35 8.80
C ILE A 80 -1.36 -5.65 8.37
N ASP A 81 -1.94 -6.78 8.76
CA ASP A 81 -1.59 -8.08 8.20
C ASP A 81 -2.19 -8.20 6.79
N ASN A 82 -1.33 -7.92 5.80
CA ASN A 82 -1.73 -7.97 4.39
C ASN A 82 -1.98 -9.39 3.91
N GLU A 83 -1.37 -10.38 4.54
CA GLU A 83 -1.55 -11.80 4.21
C GLU A 83 -2.92 -12.28 4.66
N GLU A 84 -3.27 -12.05 5.93
CA GLU A 84 -4.58 -12.37 6.47
C GLU A 84 -5.69 -11.61 5.71
N GLY A 85 -5.52 -10.31 5.44
CA GLY A 85 -6.50 -9.51 4.72
C GLY A 85 -6.79 -10.03 3.31
N MET A 86 -5.78 -10.47 2.55
CA MET A 86 -5.97 -11.05 1.22
C MET A 86 -6.56 -12.45 1.29
N GLU A 87 -6.17 -13.27 2.27
CA GLU A 87 -6.77 -14.59 2.50
C GLU A 87 -8.27 -14.47 2.79
N LEU A 88 -8.67 -13.56 3.67
CA LEU A 88 -10.09 -13.30 3.96
C LEU A 88 -10.86 -12.89 2.69
N ALA A 89 -10.30 -11.99 1.87
CA ALA A 89 -10.95 -11.52 0.66
C ALA A 89 -11.12 -12.63 -0.39
N VAL A 90 -10.06 -13.40 -0.66
CA VAL A 90 -10.10 -14.50 -1.63
C VAL A 90 -11.00 -15.63 -1.14
N SER A 91 -10.90 -16.03 0.14
CA SER A 91 -11.73 -17.05 0.77
C SER A 91 -13.22 -16.68 0.68
N TYR A 92 -13.57 -15.43 0.99
CA TYR A 92 -14.94 -14.94 0.89
C TYR A 92 -15.49 -15.05 -0.53
N LEU A 93 -14.75 -14.57 -1.53
CA LEU A 93 -15.18 -14.63 -2.93
C LEU A 93 -15.26 -16.07 -3.45
N ALA A 94 -14.30 -16.92 -3.06
CA ALA A 94 -14.31 -18.34 -3.40
C ALA A 94 -15.51 -19.06 -2.79
N GLY A 95 -15.88 -18.70 -1.55
CA GLY A 95 -17.06 -19.19 -0.84
C GLY A 95 -18.38 -18.79 -1.53
N LEU A 96 -18.43 -17.60 -2.15
CA LEU A 96 -19.54 -17.17 -3.00
C LEU A 96 -19.60 -17.85 -4.38
N GLY A 97 -18.64 -18.71 -4.70
CA GLY A 97 -18.58 -19.44 -5.95
C GLY A 97 -17.74 -18.77 -7.06
N HIS A 98 -17.11 -17.64 -6.81
CA HIS A 98 -16.20 -17.04 -7.79
C HIS A 98 -14.97 -17.94 -8.00
N ARG A 99 -14.61 -18.15 -9.27
CA ARG A 99 -13.44 -18.95 -9.67
C ARG A 99 -12.48 -18.16 -10.54
N LYS A 100 -12.94 -17.09 -11.17
CA LYS A 100 -12.18 -16.15 -11.97
C LYS A 100 -12.17 -14.81 -11.24
N ILE A 101 -11.17 -14.62 -10.38
CA ILE A 101 -10.97 -13.44 -9.55
C ILE A 101 -9.77 -12.65 -10.09
N ALA A 102 -9.93 -11.36 -10.31
CA ALA A 102 -8.84 -10.47 -10.70
C ALA A 102 -8.31 -9.68 -9.51
N TYR A 103 -7.07 -9.24 -9.62
CA TYR A 103 -6.43 -8.29 -8.73
C TYR A 103 -6.10 -7.01 -9.49
N LEU A 104 -6.54 -5.87 -8.96
CA LEU A 104 -6.29 -4.57 -9.54
C LEU A 104 -5.55 -3.68 -8.54
N SER A 105 -4.40 -3.17 -8.95
CA SER A 105 -3.52 -2.34 -8.13
C SER A 105 -3.18 -1.03 -8.82
N SER A 106 -3.09 0.05 -8.04
CA SER A 106 -2.67 1.35 -8.54
C SER A 106 -1.16 1.40 -8.87
N SER A 107 -0.34 0.66 -8.12
CA SER A 107 1.12 0.65 -8.27
C SER A 107 1.70 -0.49 -7.43
N LEU A 108 2.93 -0.88 -7.69
CA LEU A 108 3.73 -1.76 -6.83
C LEU A 108 4.94 -1.04 -6.23
N GLY A 109 4.91 0.30 -6.20
CA GLY A 109 6.00 1.14 -5.69
C GLY A 109 6.16 1.16 -4.16
N ALA A 110 5.22 0.58 -3.40
CA ALA A 110 5.30 0.45 -1.95
C ALA A 110 5.34 -1.02 -1.50
N ARG A 111 6.01 -1.29 -0.38
CA ARG A 111 6.11 -2.67 0.16
C ARG A 111 4.75 -3.28 0.45
N VAL A 112 3.84 -2.50 1.02
CA VAL A 112 2.48 -2.95 1.31
C VAL A 112 1.75 -3.43 0.04
N LEU A 113 1.92 -2.74 -1.08
CA LEU A 113 1.29 -3.11 -2.36
C LEU A 113 1.91 -4.38 -2.94
N GLN A 114 3.22 -4.55 -2.81
CA GLN A 114 3.91 -5.79 -3.18
C GLN A 114 3.48 -6.96 -2.28
N ALA A 115 3.36 -6.73 -0.97
CA ALA A 115 2.89 -7.74 -0.02
C ALA A 115 1.46 -8.19 -0.32
N ARG A 116 0.54 -7.25 -0.56
CA ARG A 116 -0.85 -7.56 -0.96
C ARG A 116 -0.93 -8.37 -2.24
N HIS A 117 -0.16 -7.97 -3.26
CA HIS A 117 -0.12 -8.71 -4.52
C HIS A 117 0.40 -10.14 -4.34
N ALA A 118 1.51 -10.30 -3.61
CA ALA A 118 2.05 -11.63 -3.30
C ALA A 118 1.08 -12.48 -2.48
N ALA A 119 0.41 -11.88 -1.49
CA ALA A 119 -0.60 -12.55 -0.67
C ALA A 119 -1.81 -12.98 -1.51
N PHE A 120 -2.30 -12.13 -2.43
CA PHE A 120 -3.34 -12.50 -3.37
C PHE A 120 -2.98 -13.76 -4.17
N LEU A 121 -1.78 -13.81 -4.75
CA LEU A 121 -1.34 -14.96 -5.54
C LEU A 121 -1.25 -16.24 -4.69
N ARG A 122 -0.76 -16.14 -3.44
CA ARG A 122 -0.72 -17.27 -2.52
C ARG A 122 -2.12 -17.77 -2.15
N SER A 123 -3.03 -16.86 -1.78
CA SER A 123 -4.40 -17.20 -1.42
C SER A 123 -5.14 -17.86 -2.60
N MET A 124 -5.02 -17.33 -3.80
CA MET A 124 -5.58 -17.96 -5.00
C MET A 124 -5.10 -19.41 -5.16
N HIS A 125 -3.78 -19.64 -4.99
CA HIS A 125 -3.20 -20.97 -5.06
C HIS A 125 -3.71 -21.90 -3.94
N GLN A 126 -3.80 -21.41 -2.70
CA GLN A 126 -4.29 -22.18 -1.55
C GLN A 126 -5.74 -22.65 -1.75
N HIS A 127 -6.57 -21.81 -2.38
CA HIS A 127 -7.95 -22.15 -2.73
C HIS A 127 -8.09 -22.94 -4.05
N GLY A 128 -7.00 -23.38 -4.66
CA GLY A 128 -7.00 -24.11 -5.93
C GLY A 128 -7.50 -23.29 -7.13
N LEU A 129 -7.46 -21.95 -7.01
CA LEU A 129 -7.90 -21.03 -8.05
C LEU A 129 -6.74 -20.68 -8.98
N LYS A 130 -7.01 -20.72 -10.29
CA LYS A 130 -6.00 -20.38 -11.30
C LYS A 130 -5.90 -18.88 -11.45
N THR A 131 -4.67 -18.36 -11.42
CA THR A 131 -4.36 -16.98 -11.72
C THR A 131 -3.70 -16.92 -13.09
N SER A 132 -4.17 -16.05 -13.98
CA SER A 132 -3.53 -15.77 -15.27
C SER A 132 -2.97 -14.34 -15.28
N PRO A 133 -1.97 -14.04 -16.10
CA PRO A 133 -1.50 -12.64 -16.27
C PRO A 133 -2.62 -11.69 -16.69
N ALA A 134 -3.63 -12.21 -17.42
CA ALA A 134 -4.81 -11.42 -17.82
C ALA A 134 -5.70 -10.99 -16.63
N ALA A 135 -5.62 -11.70 -15.48
CA ALA A 135 -6.36 -11.38 -14.27
C ALA A 135 -5.60 -10.40 -13.33
N ILE A 136 -4.41 -9.95 -13.71
CA ILE A 136 -3.61 -9.01 -12.91
C ILE A 136 -3.55 -7.68 -13.62
N GLY A 137 -4.03 -6.61 -12.99
CA GLY A 137 -3.92 -5.23 -13.45
C GLY A 137 -3.09 -4.40 -12.49
N CYS A 138 -2.15 -3.63 -13.03
CA CYS A 138 -1.37 -2.69 -12.26
C CYS A 138 -1.06 -1.47 -13.12
N SER A 139 -1.49 -0.28 -12.70
CA SER A 139 -1.22 0.98 -13.38
C SER A 139 -1.17 2.11 -12.38
N TYR A 140 -0.23 3.04 -12.58
CA TYR A 140 -0.09 4.20 -11.71
C TYR A 140 -1.31 5.14 -11.78
N TYR A 141 -1.90 5.29 -12.96
CA TYR A 141 -3.04 6.17 -13.18
C TYR A 141 -4.36 5.40 -13.10
N LEU A 142 -5.33 6.00 -12.43
CA LEU A 142 -6.67 5.44 -12.27
C LEU A 142 -7.38 5.25 -13.64
N SER A 143 -7.21 6.20 -14.55
CA SER A 143 -7.75 6.11 -15.93
C SER A 143 -7.27 4.86 -16.65
N GLU A 144 -5.96 4.55 -16.57
CA GLU A 144 -5.42 3.33 -17.17
C GLU A 144 -6.03 2.05 -16.56
N CYS A 145 -6.30 2.05 -15.26
CA CYS A 145 -6.97 0.92 -14.62
C CYS A 145 -8.34 0.68 -15.25
N MET A 146 -9.10 1.74 -15.48
CA MET A 146 -10.46 1.67 -16.05
C MET A 146 -10.45 1.39 -17.55
N GLU A 147 -9.58 2.03 -18.32
CA GLU A 147 -9.56 1.94 -19.77
C GLU A 147 -8.86 0.70 -20.32
N LYS A 148 -7.85 0.20 -19.59
CA LYS A 148 -6.99 -0.90 -20.05
C LYS A 148 -7.27 -2.21 -19.32
N HIS A 149 -7.36 -2.18 -18.00
CA HIS A 149 -7.45 -3.42 -17.23
C HIS A 149 -8.87 -3.91 -17.06
N LEU A 150 -9.83 -3.03 -16.81
CA LEU A 150 -11.23 -3.43 -16.60
C LEU A 150 -11.84 -4.09 -17.83
N PRO A 151 -11.76 -3.54 -19.08
CA PRO A 151 -12.25 -4.22 -20.27
C PRO A 151 -11.62 -5.60 -20.46
N ARG A 152 -10.30 -5.71 -20.28
CA ARG A 152 -9.59 -6.99 -20.37
C ARG A 152 -10.12 -8.02 -19.36
N PHE A 153 -10.44 -7.60 -18.14
CA PHE A 153 -11.02 -8.49 -17.12
C PHE A 153 -12.37 -9.03 -17.57
N LEU A 154 -13.24 -8.16 -18.09
CA LEU A 154 -14.56 -8.54 -18.60
C LEU A 154 -14.47 -9.50 -19.78
N GLU A 155 -13.60 -9.22 -20.75
CA GLU A 155 -13.34 -10.09 -21.92
C GLU A 155 -12.85 -11.49 -21.51
N ASN A 156 -12.09 -11.59 -20.41
CA ASN A 156 -11.60 -12.86 -19.87
C ASN A 156 -12.62 -13.55 -18.92
N GLY A 157 -13.80 -12.98 -18.78
CA GLY A 157 -14.88 -13.52 -17.95
C GLY A 157 -14.56 -13.52 -16.47
N ILE A 158 -13.82 -12.51 -16.00
CA ILE A 158 -13.59 -12.25 -14.58
C ILE A 158 -14.94 -11.93 -13.94
N THR A 159 -15.23 -12.53 -12.80
CA THR A 159 -16.52 -12.40 -12.09
C THR A 159 -16.40 -11.67 -10.75
N ALA A 160 -15.18 -11.43 -10.28
CA ALA A 160 -14.89 -10.63 -9.09
C ALA A 160 -13.53 -9.95 -9.21
N ILE A 161 -13.41 -8.76 -8.63
CA ILE A 161 -12.17 -7.97 -8.66
C ILE A 161 -11.83 -7.55 -7.23
N ILE A 162 -10.62 -7.87 -6.79
CA ILE A 162 -10.04 -7.34 -5.54
C ILE A 162 -9.18 -6.13 -5.90
N CYS A 163 -9.50 -4.98 -5.34
CA CYS A 163 -8.71 -3.76 -5.49
C CYS A 163 -7.80 -3.56 -4.28
N ASN A 164 -6.60 -3.05 -4.50
CA ASN A 164 -5.63 -2.84 -3.42
C ASN A 164 -5.96 -1.68 -2.49
N GLN A 165 -6.91 -0.79 -2.88
CA GLN A 165 -7.32 0.39 -2.10
C GLN A 165 -8.73 0.85 -2.46
N ASP A 166 -9.37 1.57 -1.53
CA ASP A 166 -10.79 1.94 -1.60
C ASP A 166 -11.12 2.87 -2.77
N THR A 167 -10.26 3.84 -3.06
CA THR A 167 -10.46 4.77 -4.20
C THR A 167 -10.51 4.03 -5.52
N LEU A 168 -9.64 3.04 -5.70
CA LEU A 168 -9.63 2.20 -6.90
C LEU A 168 -10.87 1.28 -6.94
N ALA A 169 -11.28 0.72 -5.80
CA ALA A 169 -12.48 -0.10 -5.71
C ALA A 169 -13.74 0.70 -6.06
N SER A 170 -13.88 1.91 -5.50
CA SER A 170 -15.01 2.81 -5.78
C SER A 170 -15.09 3.18 -7.27
N ALA A 171 -13.97 3.55 -7.88
CA ALA A 171 -13.92 3.86 -9.31
C ALA A 171 -14.26 2.65 -10.18
N THR A 172 -13.73 1.47 -9.83
CA THR A 172 -14.03 0.21 -10.54
C THR A 172 -15.51 -0.12 -10.46
N LEU A 173 -16.12 0.01 -9.28
CA LEU A 173 -17.57 -0.22 -9.09
C LEU A 173 -18.39 0.75 -9.94
N THR A 174 -18.07 2.04 -9.90
CA THR A 174 -18.77 3.06 -10.69
C THR A 174 -18.69 2.75 -12.19
N GLN A 175 -17.50 2.37 -12.68
CA GLN A 175 -17.32 2.04 -14.09
C GLN A 175 -18.09 0.78 -14.50
N CYS A 176 -18.12 -0.26 -13.64
CA CYS A 176 -18.90 -1.47 -13.89
C CYS A 176 -20.42 -1.22 -13.96
N GLN A 177 -20.93 -0.21 -13.25
CA GLN A 177 -22.35 0.14 -13.29
C GLN A 177 -22.74 0.89 -14.57
N GLN A 178 -21.79 1.39 -15.34
CA GLN A 178 -22.01 2.11 -16.60
C GLN A 178 -21.90 1.19 -17.83
N LEU A 179 -21.45 -0.05 -17.65
CA LEU A 179 -21.31 -1.06 -18.71
C LEU A 179 -22.52 -1.99 -18.77
#